data_0671f541ae8e6e832054768032183f4a
#
_entry.id   0671f541ae8e6e832054768032183f4a
#
_cell.length_a   1.000
_cell.length_b   1.000
_cell.length_c   1.000
_cell.angle_alpha   90.00
_cell.angle_beta   90.00
_cell.angle_gamma   90.00
#
_symmetry.space_group_name_H-M   'P 1'
#
loop_
_entity.id
_entity.type
_entity.pdbx_description
1 polymer ?
#
loop_
_entity_poly.entity_id
_entity_poly.type
_entity_poly.pdbx_seq_one_letter_code
_entity_poly.pdbx_strand_id
1 'polypeptide(L)'
;MDRADRRRGKETVHKVWNDNTAILSGDAMLILAYQFMAECSPSFLKEVMDLFSLTALEICEGQQMDMEFEQRNDVAAEEYLEMIRLKTAVLLAASLRIGARLGGASVEDADRLYDFGMQIGVAFQLKDDLLDVYGNVKVFGKNIGGDILCNKKTYMLIKAFEHADSSQREQLNYWVHAKAFQPVEKIAAVTELYNQIGVKAICENQMLEYSNRAMESLAAVSVAEEKKEELKKVIENLMHREV
;
A
#
# COMPACT_ATOMS: atom_id res chain seq x y z
N MET A 1 -4.09 13.42 8.18
CA MET A 1 -4.15 13.41 6.75
C MET A 1 -5.53 12.95 6.29
N ASP A 2 -5.91 11.69 6.35
CA ASP A 2 -7.23 11.22 5.84
C ASP A 2 -8.44 11.58 6.74
N ARG A 3 -8.22 12.25 7.85
CA ARG A 3 -9.24 12.65 8.84
C ARG A 3 -10.22 11.52 9.23
N ALA A 4 -9.75 10.27 9.16
CA ALA A 4 -10.55 9.09 9.50
C ALA A 4 -10.97 9.16 10.99
N ASP A 5 -12.25 8.91 11.26
CA ASP A 5 -12.78 8.95 12.63
C ASP A 5 -12.33 7.74 13.46
N ARG A 6 -12.13 6.60 12.80
CA ARG A 6 -11.74 5.34 13.44
C ARG A 6 -10.61 4.64 12.69
N ARG A 7 -9.78 3.91 13.45
CA ARG A 7 -8.76 3.00 12.95
C ARG A 7 -8.73 1.74 13.80
N ARG A 8 -8.81 0.57 13.16
CA ARG A 8 -8.85 -0.73 13.85
C ARG A 8 -9.92 -0.79 14.95
N GLY A 9 -11.11 -0.26 14.64
CA GLY A 9 -12.26 -0.22 15.55
C GLY A 9 -12.19 0.80 16.68
N LYS A 10 -11.08 1.53 16.84
CA LYS A 10 -10.90 2.60 17.86
C LYS A 10 -11.00 3.98 17.22
N GLU A 11 -11.44 4.96 18.01
CA GLU A 11 -11.38 6.35 17.61
C GLU A 11 -9.92 6.81 17.44
N THR A 12 -9.68 7.66 16.43
CA THR A 12 -8.35 8.19 16.16
C THR A 12 -7.93 9.24 17.18
N VAL A 13 -6.62 9.45 17.35
CA VAL A 13 -6.05 10.37 18.36
C VAL A 13 -6.61 11.79 18.22
N HIS A 14 -6.74 12.30 16.97
CA HIS A 14 -7.29 13.64 16.75
C HIS A 14 -8.78 13.78 17.10
N LYS A 15 -9.53 12.68 17.11
CA LYS A 15 -10.95 12.67 17.55
C LYS A 15 -11.06 12.64 19.07
N VAL A 16 -10.24 11.82 19.72
CA VAL A 16 -10.26 11.69 21.19
C VAL A 16 -9.67 12.92 21.86
N TRP A 17 -8.65 13.55 21.29
CA TRP A 17 -7.97 14.73 21.83
C TRP A 17 -8.04 15.91 20.84
N ASN A 18 -7.03 16.10 20.01
CA ASN A 18 -6.96 17.14 18.99
C ASN A 18 -5.83 16.84 17.99
N ASP A 19 -5.75 17.66 16.91
CA ASP A 19 -4.75 17.51 15.85
C ASP A 19 -3.32 17.67 16.38
N ASN A 20 -3.06 18.62 17.27
CA ASN A 20 -1.71 18.83 17.82
C ASN A 20 -1.23 17.61 18.62
N THR A 21 -2.12 16.99 19.41
CA THR A 21 -1.81 15.77 20.15
C THR A 21 -1.52 14.61 19.19
N ALA A 22 -2.25 14.51 18.07
CA ALA A 22 -2.01 13.48 17.07
C ALA A 22 -0.64 13.65 16.39
N ILE A 23 -0.26 14.90 16.02
CA ILE A 23 1.05 15.22 15.44
C ILE A 23 2.16 14.87 16.43
N LEU A 24 2.11 15.39 17.65
CA LEU A 24 3.14 15.11 18.67
C LEU A 24 3.26 13.63 19.01
N SER A 25 2.15 12.89 18.99
CA SER A 25 2.18 11.43 19.18
C SER A 25 2.94 10.73 18.04
N GLY A 26 2.74 11.17 16.81
CA GLY A 26 3.47 10.67 15.64
C GLY A 26 4.96 10.97 15.74
N ASP A 27 5.34 12.20 16.08
CA ASP A 27 6.71 12.63 16.27
C ASP A 27 7.42 11.81 17.36
N ALA A 28 6.75 11.64 18.51
CA ALA A 28 7.27 10.82 19.60
C ALA A 28 7.45 9.35 19.20
N MET A 29 6.51 8.78 18.44
CA MET A 29 6.62 7.41 17.93
C MET A 29 7.80 7.26 16.96
N LEU A 30 8.06 8.24 16.11
CA LEU A 30 9.23 8.22 15.23
C LEU A 30 10.54 8.24 16.02
N ILE A 31 10.65 9.11 17.04
CA ILE A 31 11.82 9.16 17.92
C ILE A 31 12.03 7.82 18.65
N LEU A 32 10.96 7.21 19.18
CA LEU A 32 11.01 5.89 19.81
C LEU A 32 11.47 4.81 18.82
N ALA A 33 11.00 4.86 17.56
CA ALA A 33 11.45 3.92 16.55
C ALA A 33 12.95 4.03 16.28
N TYR A 34 13.51 5.24 16.23
CA TYR A 34 14.97 5.46 16.15
C TYR A 34 15.71 4.89 17.36
N GLN A 35 15.19 5.06 18.58
CA GLN A 35 15.77 4.49 19.78
C GLN A 35 15.82 2.95 19.71
N PHE A 36 14.71 2.30 19.32
CA PHE A 36 14.68 0.83 19.14
C PHE A 36 15.65 0.34 18.06
N MET A 37 15.74 1.05 16.91
CA MET A 37 16.71 0.68 15.88
C MET A 37 18.17 0.81 16.39
N ALA A 38 18.44 1.78 17.26
CA ALA A 38 19.77 2.00 17.83
C ALA A 38 20.19 0.95 18.88
N GLU A 39 19.28 0.10 19.36
CA GLU A 39 19.60 -1.01 20.28
C GLU A 39 20.30 -2.19 19.60
N CYS A 40 20.43 -2.19 18.27
CA CYS A 40 21.11 -3.24 17.54
C CYS A 40 22.64 -3.26 17.87
N SER A 41 23.29 -4.40 17.55
CA SER A 41 24.75 -4.52 17.74
C SER A 41 25.51 -3.39 17.04
N PRO A 42 26.56 -2.80 17.69
CA PRO A 42 27.37 -1.73 17.09
C PRO A 42 27.91 -2.05 15.69
N SER A 43 28.14 -3.31 15.37
CA SER A 43 28.62 -3.76 14.06
C SER A 43 27.62 -3.53 12.93
N PHE A 44 26.33 -3.47 13.23
CA PHE A 44 25.26 -3.23 12.27
C PHE A 44 24.64 -1.84 12.38
N LEU A 45 24.98 -1.09 13.44
CA LEU A 45 24.30 0.16 13.78
C LEU A 45 24.22 1.13 12.59
N LYS A 46 25.36 1.33 11.91
CA LYS A 46 25.39 2.26 10.78
C LYS A 46 24.52 1.78 9.61
N GLU A 47 24.61 0.50 9.24
CA GLU A 47 23.82 -0.09 8.16
C GLU A 47 22.30 0.01 8.45
N VAL A 48 21.91 -0.33 9.67
CA VAL A 48 20.51 -0.27 10.12
C VAL A 48 19.98 1.15 10.13
N MET A 49 20.75 2.11 10.68
CA MET A 49 20.33 3.51 10.78
C MET A 49 20.26 4.20 9.43
N ASP A 50 21.20 3.91 8.52
CA ASP A 50 21.18 4.46 7.17
C ASP A 50 19.92 3.99 6.41
N LEU A 51 19.66 2.67 6.43
CA LEU A 51 18.49 2.11 5.77
C LEU A 51 17.18 2.60 6.39
N PHE A 52 17.09 2.61 7.72
CA PHE A 52 15.90 3.08 8.43
C PHE A 52 15.61 4.56 8.14
N SER A 53 16.64 5.41 8.15
CA SER A 53 16.50 6.84 7.88
C SER A 53 16.06 7.11 6.44
N LEU A 54 16.67 6.40 5.46
CA LEU A 54 16.25 6.47 4.06
C LEU A 54 14.79 6.06 3.90
N THR A 55 14.43 4.91 4.48
CA THR A 55 13.05 4.38 4.43
C THR A 55 12.04 5.36 5.04
N ALA A 56 12.38 6.00 6.16
CA ALA A 56 11.52 7.00 6.79
C ALA A 56 11.28 8.22 5.89
N LEU A 57 12.31 8.68 5.17
CA LEU A 57 12.19 9.76 4.18
C LEU A 57 11.34 9.32 3.00
N GLU A 58 11.59 8.14 2.42
CA GLU A 58 10.80 7.59 1.31
C GLU A 58 9.30 7.48 1.66
N ILE A 59 8.96 7.07 2.89
CA ILE A 59 7.57 7.04 3.34
C ILE A 59 6.95 8.45 3.37
N CYS A 60 7.70 9.46 3.82
CA CYS A 60 7.24 10.84 3.80
C CYS A 60 7.01 11.35 2.37
N GLU A 61 7.92 11.04 1.44
CA GLU A 61 7.80 11.37 0.02
C GLU A 61 6.58 10.70 -0.60
N GLY A 62 6.37 9.40 -0.38
CA GLY A 62 5.21 8.67 -0.86
C GLY A 62 3.89 9.23 -0.29
N GLN A 63 3.88 9.64 0.98
CA GLN A 63 2.71 10.28 1.58
C GLN A 63 2.46 11.67 0.98
N GLN A 64 3.52 12.43 0.65
CA GLN A 64 3.39 13.71 -0.01
C GLN A 64 2.80 13.55 -1.41
N MET A 65 3.28 12.57 -2.20
CA MET A 65 2.71 12.24 -3.52
C MET A 65 1.23 11.89 -3.43
N ASP A 66 0.83 11.03 -2.46
CA ASP A 66 -0.58 10.65 -2.27
C ASP A 66 -1.48 11.88 -2.02
N MET A 67 -1.02 12.85 -1.22
CA MET A 67 -1.73 14.11 -0.99
C MET A 67 -1.79 15.01 -2.23
N GLU A 68 -0.71 15.08 -3.00
CA GLU A 68 -0.67 15.86 -4.25
C GLU A 68 -1.60 15.28 -5.31
N PHE A 69 -1.72 13.95 -5.38
CA PHE A 69 -2.60 13.26 -6.32
C PHE A 69 -4.09 13.59 -6.10
N GLU A 70 -4.49 13.98 -4.89
CA GLU A 70 -5.86 14.46 -4.64
C GLU A 70 -6.22 15.69 -5.50
N GLN A 71 -5.23 16.53 -5.80
CA GLN A 71 -5.40 17.78 -6.56
C GLN A 71 -5.15 17.61 -8.06
N ARG A 72 -4.64 16.46 -8.50
CA ARG A 72 -4.27 16.18 -9.90
C ARG A 72 -5.32 15.29 -10.58
N ASN A 73 -5.46 15.46 -11.91
CA ASN A 73 -6.29 14.62 -12.76
C ASN A 73 -5.50 13.89 -13.85
N ASP A 74 -4.19 14.07 -13.86
CA ASP A 74 -3.23 13.58 -14.86
C ASP A 74 -2.25 12.54 -14.29
N VAL A 75 -2.59 11.91 -13.17
CA VAL A 75 -1.74 10.92 -12.51
C VAL A 75 -1.65 9.67 -13.39
N ALA A 76 -0.43 9.30 -13.78
CA ALA A 76 -0.15 8.09 -14.53
C ALA A 76 -0.08 6.85 -13.61
N ALA A 77 -0.28 5.65 -14.18
CA ALA A 77 -0.22 4.40 -13.44
C ALA A 77 1.16 4.16 -12.80
N GLU A 78 2.22 4.55 -13.50
CA GLU A 78 3.61 4.46 -13.02
C GLU A 78 3.86 5.37 -11.83
N GLU A 79 3.30 6.58 -11.82
CA GLU A 79 3.38 7.50 -10.68
C GLU A 79 2.65 6.92 -9.45
N TYR A 80 1.49 6.32 -9.67
CA TYR A 80 0.75 5.65 -8.60
C TYR A 80 1.53 4.46 -8.02
N LEU A 81 2.11 3.60 -8.87
CA LEU A 81 2.94 2.48 -8.43
C LEU A 81 4.16 2.94 -7.65
N GLU A 82 4.79 4.05 -8.07
CA GLU A 82 5.91 4.64 -7.32
C GLU A 82 5.45 5.19 -5.97
N MET A 83 4.33 5.88 -5.91
CA MET A 83 3.76 6.38 -4.66
C MET A 83 3.50 5.25 -3.66
N ILE A 84 2.87 4.14 -4.06
CA ILE A 84 2.62 3.00 -3.15
C ILE A 84 3.90 2.24 -2.80
N ARG A 85 4.90 2.21 -3.70
CA ARG A 85 6.23 1.70 -3.40
C ARG A 85 6.84 2.47 -2.24
N LEU A 86 6.89 3.79 -2.34
CA LEU A 86 7.46 4.68 -1.32
C LEU A 86 6.64 4.66 -0.03
N LYS A 87 5.33 4.81 -0.10
CA LYS A 87 4.45 4.94 1.07
C LYS A 87 4.32 3.65 1.86
N THR A 88 4.38 2.48 1.20
CA THR A 88 4.03 1.19 1.83
C THR A 88 5.12 0.14 1.68
N ALA A 89 5.64 -0.12 0.47
CA ALA A 89 6.49 -1.27 0.21
C ALA A 89 7.89 -1.12 0.84
N VAL A 90 8.47 0.08 0.83
CA VAL A 90 9.82 0.33 1.37
C VAL A 90 9.98 -0.08 2.84
N LEU A 91 8.93 0.08 3.66
CA LEU A 91 8.99 -0.31 5.07
C LEU A 91 9.02 -1.83 5.24
N LEU A 92 8.24 -2.57 4.45
CA LEU A 92 8.27 -4.03 4.44
C LEU A 92 9.65 -4.53 3.99
N ALA A 93 10.17 -3.95 2.90
CA ALA A 93 11.48 -4.28 2.36
C ALA A 93 12.60 -4.02 3.38
N ALA A 94 12.64 -2.84 3.99
CA ALA A 94 13.62 -2.48 5.00
C ALA A 94 13.55 -3.38 6.23
N SER A 95 12.33 -3.70 6.68
CA SER A 95 12.13 -4.60 7.84
C SER A 95 12.71 -6.00 7.59
N LEU A 96 12.50 -6.56 6.39
CA LEU A 96 13.04 -7.86 6.01
C LEU A 96 14.57 -7.82 5.87
N ARG A 97 15.12 -6.79 5.23
CA ARG A 97 16.58 -6.63 5.08
C ARG A 97 17.28 -6.46 6.42
N ILE A 98 16.77 -5.59 7.28
CA ILE A 98 17.32 -5.37 8.62
C ILE A 98 17.26 -6.67 9.42
N GLY A 99 16.10 -7.34 9.44
CA GLY A 99 15.93 -8.61 10.14
C GLY A 99 16.90 -9.69 9.64
N ALA A 100 17.09 -9.80 8.32
CA ALA A 100 18.04 -10.75 7.72
C ALA A 100 19.48 -10.44 8.13
N ARG A 101 19.92 -9.18 8.05
CA ARG A 101 21.28 -8.76 8.44
C ARG A 101 21.55 -9.02 9.91
N LEU A 102 20.62 -8.67 10.79
CA LEU A 102 20.74 -8.95 12.22
C LEU A 102 20.71 -10.45 12.53
N GLY A 103 20.03 -11.25 11.71
CA GLY A 103 20.01 -12.71 11.77
C GLY A 103 21.25 -13.39 11.18
N GLY A 104 22.22 -12.63 10.67
CA GLY A 104 23.48 -13.16 10.14
C GLY A 104 23.46 -13.54 8.66
N ALA A 105 22.44 -13.11 7.90
CA ALA A 105 22.40 -13.32 6.45
C ALA A 105 23.53 -12.56 5.72
N SER A 106 23.95 -13.09 4.59
CA SER A 106 24.83 -12.36 3.65
C SER A 106 24.16 -11.08 3.14
N VAL A 107 24.94 -10.17 2.58
CA VAL A 107 24.39 -8.95 1.96
C VAL A 107 23.47 -9.32 0.82
N GLU A 108 23.89 -10.29 -0.03
CA GLU A 108 23.11 -10.75 -1.17
C GLU A 108 21.75 -11.34 -0.75
N ASP A 109 21.69 -12.17 0.27
CA ASP A 109 20.42 -12.72 0.75
C ASP A 109 19.55 -11.67 1.41
N ALA A 110 20.13 -10.72 2.10
CA ALA A 110 19.39 -9.60 2.67
C ALA A 110 18.81 -8.68 1.58
N ASP A 111 19.56 -8.45 0.48
CA ASP A 111 19.08 -7.68 -0.68
C ASP A 111 17.94 -8.42 -1.41
N ARG A 112 18.03 -9.74 -1.56
CA ARG A 112 16.92 -10.56 -2.12
C ARG A 112 15.66 -10.49 -1.25
N LEU A 113 15.80 -10.48 0.07
CA LEU A 113 14.68 -10.30 0.99
C LEU A 113 14.14 -8.87 0.97
N TYR A 114 14.99 -7.87 0.71
CA TYR A 114 14.54 -6.50 0.44
C TYR A 114 13.67 -6.45 -0.83
N ASP A 115 14.15 -7.04 -1.92
CA ASP A 115 13.40 -7.11 -3.18
C ASP A 115 12.08 -7.86 -3.01
N PHE A 116 12.09 -8.99 -2.29
CA PHE A 116 10.88 -9.71 -1.92
C PHE A 116 9.88 -8.79 -1.20
N GLY A 117 10.32 -8.08 -0.16
CA GLY A 117 9.48 -7.15 0.60
C GLY A 117 8.93 -6.01 -0.23
N MET A 118 9.74 -5.50 -1.16
CA MET A 118 9.35 -4.45 -2.09
C MET A 118 8.20 -4.91 -3.01
N GLN A 119 8.36 -6.08 -3.63
CA GLN A 119 7.37 -6.62 -4.55
C GLN A 119 6.05 -6.97 -3.83
N ILE A 120 6.15 -7.64 -2.68
CA ILE A 120 4.95 -8.03 -1.93
C ILE A 120 4.23 -6.82 -1.34
N GLY A 121 4.95 -5.76 -0.99
CA GLY A 121 4.38 -4.51 -0.48
C GLY A 121 3.54 -3.78 -1.53
N VAL A 122 4.00 -3.74 -2.78
CA VAL A 122 3.21 -3.19 -3.90
C VAL A 122 1.99 -4.06 -4.18
N ALA A 123 2.15 -5.39 -4.25
CA ALA A 123 1.03 -6.33 -4.42
C ALA A 123 -0.02 -6.18 -3.31
N PHE A 124 0.42 -5.97 -2.06
CA PHE A 124 -0.45 -5.73 -0.91
C PHE A 124 -1.32 -4.48 -1.10
N GLN A 125 -0.75 -3.38 -1.56
CA GLN A 125 -1.51 -2.14 -1.77
C GLN A 125 -2.50 -2.28 -2.93
N LEU A 126 -2.12 -2.91 -4.04
CA LEU A 126 -3.04 -3.22 -5.13
C LEU A 126 -4.20 -4.11 -4.67
N LYS A 127 -3.94 -5.06 -3.76
CA LYS A 127 -4.99 -5.88 -3.14
C LYS A 127 -5.92 -5.05 -2.25
N ASP A 128 -5.38 -4.12 -1.45
CA ASP A 128 -6.19 -3.22 -0.62
C ASP A 128 -7.12 -2.37 -1.48
N ASP A 129 -6.65 -1.83 -2.61
CA ASP A 129 -7.48 -1.08 -3.58
C ASP A 129 -8.61 -1.96 -4.15
N LEU A 130 -8.29 -3.21 -4.52
CA LEU A 130 -9.30 -4.18 -4.97
C LEU A 130 -10.35 -4.46 -3.89
N LEU A 131 -9.94 -4.61 -2.64
CA LEU A 131 -10.83 -4.91 -1.52
C LEU A 131 -11.70 -3.71 -1.14
N ASP A 132 -11.25 -2.47 -1.35
CA ASP A 132 -12.08 -1.29 -1.17
C ASP A 132 -13.28 -1.27 -2.12
N VAL A 133 -13.15 -1.84 -3.33
CA VAL A 133 -14.22 -1.89 -4.33
C VAL A 133 -15.01 -3.20 -4.27
N TYR A 134 -14.34 -4.34 -4.13
CA TYR A 134 -14.90 -5.68 -4.31
C TYR A 134 -14.91 -6.54 -3.05
N GLY A 135 -14.42 -6.03 -1.93
CA GLY A 135 -14.35 -6.75 -0.67
C GLY A 135 -15.72 -7.03 -0.05
N ASN A 136 -15.74 -7.84 1.01
CA ASN A 136 -16.94 -8.11 1.79
C ASN A 136 -16.97 -7.20 3.03
N VAL A 137 -18.00 -6.35 3.15
CA VAL A 137 -18.16 -5.40 4.29
C VAL A 137 -18.03 -6.09 5.65
N LYS A 138 -18.57 -7.33 5.78
CA LYS A 138 -18.57 -8.06 7.06
C LYS A 138 -17.17 -8.52 7.49
N VAL A 139 -16.26 -8.63 6.53
CA VAL A 139 -14.93 -9.20 6.73
C VAL A 139 -13.87 -8.10 6.72
N PHE A 140 -14.04 -7.08 5.87
CA PHE A 140 -13.07 -5.97 5.73
C PHE A 140 -13.10 -4.96 6.90
N GLY A 141 -14.20 -4.92 7.65
CA GLY A 141 -14.33 -4.04 8.84
C GLY A 141 -14.32 -2.53 8.52
N LYS A 142 -14.36 -2.15 7.23
CA LYS A 142 -14.48 -0.79 6.71
C LYS A 142 -15.68 -0.71 5.77
N ASN A 143 -16.18 0.49 5.53
CA ASN A 143 -17.15 0.73 4.46
C ASN A 143 -16.46 0.52 3.12
N ILE A 144 -17.08 -0.25 2.24
CA ILE A 144 -16.62 -0.47 0.85
C ILE A 144 -16.89 0.77 0.01
N GLY A 145 -16.00 1.06 -0.95
CA GLY A 145 -16.13 2.16 -1.88
C GLY A 145 -15.67 3.51 -1.34
N GLY A 146 -14.89 3.52 -0.26
CA GLY A 146 -14.31 4.74 0.29
C GLY A 146 -13.46 5.49 -0.72
N ASP A 147 -12.63 4.80 -1.45
CA ASP A 147 -11.77 5.36 -2.49
C ASP A 147 -12.59 5.95 -3.66
N ILE A 148 -13.69 5.30 -4.04
CA ILE A 148 -14.63 5.82 -5.04
C ILE A 148 -15.28 7.12 -4.55
N LEU A 149 -15.74 7.16 -3.30
CA LEU A 149 -16.39 8.34 -2.74
C LEU A 149 -15.46 9.56 -2.67
N CYS A 150 -14.20 9.33 -2.31
CA CYS A 150 -13.16 10.35 -2.20
C CYS A 150 -12.50 10.69 -3.55
N ASN A 151 -12.86 10.02 -4.64
CA ASN A 151 -12.20 10.14 -5.96
C ASN A 151 -10.68 9.91 -5.88
N LYS A 152 -10.26 8.99 -5.03
CA LYS A 152 -8.84 8.67 -4.85
C LYS A 152 -8.24 8.16 -6.16
N LYS A 153 -7.07 8.64 -6.50
CA LYS A 153 -6.34 8.27 -7.72
C LYS A 153 -5.67 6.91 -7.53
N THR A 154 -6.50 5.86 -7.37
CA THR A 154 -6.03 4.48 -7.26
C THR A 154 -5.64 3.93 -8.65
N TYR A 155 -4.89 2.83 -8.64
CA TYR A 155 -4.56 2.10 -9.88
C TYR A 155 -5.82 1.76 -10.69
N MET A 156 -6.91 1.39 -10.00
CA MET A 156 -8.16 1.05 -10.65
C MET A 156 -8.81 2.26 -11.35
N LEU A 157 -8.87 3.42 -10.71
CA LEU A 157 -9.43 4.63 -11.34
C LEU A 157 -8.60 5.06 -12.54
N ILE A 158 -7.27 5.03 -12.42
CA ILE A 158 -6.35 5.40 -13.50
C ILE A 158 -6.55 4.47 -14.69
N LYS A 159 -6.52 3.15 -14.47
CA LYS A 159 -6.73 2.14 -15.52
C LYS A 159 -8.14 2.20 -16.12
N ALA A 160 -9.16 2.57 -15.32
CA ALA A 160 -10.49 2.81 -15.86
C ALA A 160 -10.47 3.95 -16.90
N PHE A 161 -9.83 5.06 -16.60
CA PHE A 161 -9.71 6.17 -17.57
C PHE A 161 -8.86 5.82 -18.79
N GLU A 162 -7.81 5.01 -18.64
CA GLU A 162 -6.96 4.59 -19.76
C GLU A 162 -7.71 3.70 -20.75
N HIS A 163 -8.55 2.77 -20.25
CA HIS A 163 -9.22 1.74 -21.07
C HIS A 163 -10.67 2.06 -21.43
N ALA A 164 -11.26 3.12 -20.85
CA ALA A 164 -12.63 3.51 -21.13
C ALA A 164 -12.83 3.96 -22.58
N ASP A 165 -13.93 3.52 -23.18
CA ASP A 165 -14.43 4.13 -24.41
C ASP A 165 -14.97 5.56 -24.15
N SER A 166 -15.42 6.26 -25.21
CA SER A 166 -15.87 7.65 -25.09
C SER A 166 -17.05 7.81 -24.14
N SER A 167 -18.02 6.89 -24.17
CA SER A 167 -19.21 6.92 -23.31
C SER A 167 -18.87 6.62 -21.86
N GLN A 168 -18.04 5.59 -21.61
CA GLN A 168 -17.57 5.21 -20.28
C GLN A 168 -16.73 6.32 -19.67
N ARG A 169 -15.85 6.96 -20.44
CA ARG A 169 -15.04 8.09 -20.00
C ARG A 169 -15.90 9.29 -19.60
N GLU A 170 -16.97 9.56 -20.33
CA GLU A 170 -17.92 10.64 -20.01
C GLU A 170 -18.64 10.36 -18.68
N GLN A 171 -19.07 9.12 -18.46
CA GLN A 171 -19.70 8.70 -17.21
C GLN A 171 -18.70 8.72 -16.02
N LEU A 172 -17.46 8.25 -16.19
CA LEU A 172 -16.42 8.36 -15.15
C LEU A 172 -16.18 9.83 -14.78
N ASN A 173 -16.03 10.71 -15.77
CA ASN A 173 -15.87 12.15 -15.55
C ASN A 173 -17.06 12.75 -14.78
N TYR A 174 -18.30 12.36 -15.14
CA TYR A 174 -19.47 12.80 -14.40
C TYR A 174 -19.37 12.45 -12.91
N TRP A 175 -19.08 11.19 -12.58
CA TRP A 175 -19.02 10.74 -11.17
C TRP A 175 -17.84 11.32 -10.38
N VAL A 176 -16.69 11.50 -11.02
CA VAL A 176 -15.51 12.11 -10.38
C VAL A 176 -15.75 13.59 -10.06
N HIS A 177 -16.49 14.32 -10.89
CA HIS A 177 -16.74 15.75 -10.71
C HIS A 177 -18.09 16.08 -10.05
N ALA A 178 -18.93 15.08 -9.78
CA ALA A 178 -20.25 15.28 -9.16
C ALA A 178 -20.10 15.89 -7.76
N LYS A 179 -20.73 17.06 -7.56
CA LYS A 179 -20.71 17.78 -6.26
C LYS A 179 -21.82 17.31 -5.32
N ALA A 180 -22.89 16.72 -5.86
CA ALA A 180 -24.01 16.20 -5.10
C ALA A 180 -24.37 14.82 -5.66
N PHE A 181 -24.36 13.81 -4.80
CA PHE A 181 -24.67 12.42 -5.16
C PHE A 181 -25.10 11.63 -3.93
N GLN A 182 -25.84 10.55 -4.16
CA GLN A 182 -26.07 9.55 -3.13
C GLN A 182 -24.85 8.58 -3.10
N PRO A 183 -24.22 8.36 -1.95
CA PRO A 183 -23.02 7.52 -1.85
C PRO A 183 -23.20 6.13 -2.48
N VAL A 184 -24.34 5.48 -2.22
CA VAL A 184 -24.65 4.15 -2.73
C VAL A 184 -24.77 4.15 -4.26
N GLU A 185 -25.38 5.18 -4.85
CA GLU A 185 -25.53 5.32 -6.30
C GLU A 185 -24.16 5.52 -6.98
N LYS A 186 -23.30 6.38 -6.43
CA LYS A 186 -21.97 6.62 -6.97
C LYS A 186 -21.12 5.35 -6.93
N ILE A 187 -21.08 4.65 -5.79
CA ILE A 187 -20.32 3.40 -5.64
C ILE A 187 -20.83 2.38 -6.67
N ALA A 188 -22.14 2.15 -6.75
CA ALA A 188 -22.71 1.17 -7.67
C ALA A 188 -22.40 1.51 -9.15
N ALA A 189 -22.55 2.77 -9.54
CA ALA A 189 -22.32 3.19 -10.92
C ALA A 189 -20.84 3.09 -11.32
N VAL A 190 -19.91 3.52 -10.45
CA VAL A 190 -18.48 3.46 -10.75
C VAL A 190 -17.99 2.00 -10.72
N THR A 191 -18.47 1.18 -9.80
CA THR A 191 -18.15 -0.25 -9.77
C THR A 191 -18.63 -0.96 -11.03
N GLU A 192 -19.83 -0.63 -11.52
CA GLU A 192 -20.35 -1.19 -12.77
C GLU A 192 -19.50 -0.77 -13.98
N LEU A 193 -19.04 0.49 -14.03
CA LEU A 193 -18.11 0.94 -15.08
C LEU A 193 -16.77 0.17 -14.99
N TYR A 194 -16.23 -0.06 -13.81
CA TYR A 194 -15.04 -0.87 -13.62
C TYR A 194 -15.23 -2.30 -14.14
N ASN A 195 -16.40 -2.90 -13.89
CA ASN A 195 -16.74 -4.24 -14.40
C ASN A 195 -16.81 -4.27 -15.93
N GLN A 196 -17.48 -3.30 -16.54
CA GLN A 196 -17.63 -3.20 -18.00
C GLN A 196 -16.28 -2.97 -18.70
N ILE A 197 -15.41 -2.17 -18.12
CA ILE A 197 -14.05 -1.91 -18.65
C ILE A 197 -13.11 -3.08 -18.39
N GLY A 198 -13.40 -3.91 -17.40
CA GLY A 198 -12.53 -5.04 -16.99
C GLY A 198 -11.37 -4.65 -16.07
N VAL A 199 -11.49 -3.52 -15.36
CA VAL A 199 -10.43 -2.97 -14.49
C VAL A 199 -10.00 -3.95 -13.41
N LYS A 200 -10.93 -4.76 -12.88
CA LYS A 200 -10.63 -5.79 -11.88
C LYS A 200 -9.54 -6.73 -12.38
N ALA A 201 -9.70 -7.30 -13.56
CA ALA A 201 -8.74 -8.24 -14.15
C ALA A 201 -7.38 -7.57 -14.43
N ILE A 202 -7.38 -6.30 -14.85
CA ILE A 202 -6.14 -5.53 -15.07
C ILE A 202 -5.37 -5.39 -13.75
N CYS A 203 -6.04 -5.05 -12.65
CA CYS A 203 -5.43 -4.91 -11.33
C CYS A 203 -4.96 -6.27 -10.78
N GLU A 204 -5.78 -7.32 -10.92
CA GLU A 204 -5.41 -8.68 -10.51
C GLU A 204 -4.17 -9.21 -11.26
N ASN A 205 -4.06 -8.96 -12.55
CA ASN A 205 -2.88 -9.31 -13.33
C ASN A 205 -1.62 -8.57 -12.86
N GLN A 206 -1.73 -7.26 -12.60
CA GLN A 206 -0.61 -6.47 -12.08
C GLN A 206 -0.16 -6.98 -10.71
N MET A 207 -1.11 -7.28 -9.82
CA MET A 207 -0.83 -7.88 -8.51
C MET A 207 -0.14 -9.24 -8.64
N LEU A 208 -0.57 -10.08 -9.58
CA LEU A 208 0.03 -11.39 -9.84
C LEU A 208 1.48 -11.25 -10.33
N GLU A 209 1.78 -10.29 -11.20
CA GLU A 209 3.15 -10.01 -11.66
C GLU A 209 4.09 -9.67 -10.49
N TYR A 210 3.66 -8.77 -9.59
CA TYR A 210 4.43 -8.42 -8.40
C TYR A 210 4.61 -9.62 -7.46
N SER A 211 3.57 -10.43 -7.28
CA SER A 211 3.63 -11.65 -6.46
C SER A 211 4.61 -12.68 -7.03
N ASN A 212 4.63 -12.86 -8.35
CA ASN A 212 5.57 -13.75 -9.02
C ASN A 212 7.02 -13.28 -8.86
N ARG A 213 7.29 -11.98 -9.04
CA ARG A 213 8.62 -11.38 -8.80
C ARG A 213 9.06 -11.56 -7.34
N ALA A 214 8.14 -11.42 -6.38
CA ALA A 214 8.43 -11.69 -4.98
C ALA A 214 8.84 -13.15 -4.76
N MET A 215 8.11 -14.11 -5.36
CA MET A 215 8.47 -15.54 -5.29
C MET A 215 9.85 -15.84 -5.89
N GLU A 216 10.19 -15.21 -7.02
CA GLU A 216 11.51 -15.32 -7.64
C GLU A 216 12.63 -14.81 -6.70
N SER A 217 12.44 -13.65 -6.09
CA SER A 217 13.38 -13.08 -5.12
C SER A 217 13.55 -14.00 -3.91
N LEU A 218 12.46 -14.54 -3.37
CA LEU A 218 12.49 -15.46 -2.24
C LEU A 218 13.16 -16.79 -2.61
N ALA A 219 12.89 -17.33 -3.79
CA ALA A 219 13.52 -18.57 -4.27
C ALA A 219 15.04 -18.45 -4.36
N ALA A 220 15.55 -17.27 -4.72
CA ALA A 220 16.97 -16.99 -4.85
C ALA A 220 17.71 -16.86 -3.50
N VAL A 221 17.04 -16.75 -2.36
CA VAL A 221 17.68 -16.69 -1.02
C VAL A 221 18.35 -18.03 -0.70
N SER A 222 19.58 -18.00 -0.20
CA SER A 222 20.46 -19.17 -0.01
C SER A 222 20.18 -19.98 1.27
N VAL A 223 18.90 -20.07 1.70
CA VAL A 223 18.51 -20.92 2.84
C VAL A 223 17.66 -22.09 2.39
N ALA A 224 17.56 -23.13 3.23
CA ALA A 224 16.73 -24.29 2.94
C ALA A 224 15.24 -23.87 2.77
N GLU A 225 14.52 -24.57 1.90
CA GLU A 225 13.13 -24.25 1.52
C GLU A 225 12.20 -24.20 2.75
N GLU A 226 12.41 -25.08 3.71
CA GLU A 226 11.61 -25.12 4.94
C GLU A 226 11.65 -23.80 5.74
N LYS A 227 12.77 -23.05 5.64
CA LYS A 227 12.91 -21.74 6.29
C LYS A 227 12.19 -20.61 5.53
N LYS A 228 11.84 -20.83 4.29
CA LYS A 228 11.09 -19.86 3.45
C LYS A 228 9.58 -20.01 3.58
N GLU A 229 9.09 -21.12 4.14
CA GLU A 229 7.66 -21.46 4.18
C GLU A 229 6.79 -20.37 4.82
N GLU A 230 7.24 -19.74 5.90
CA GLU A 230 6.46 -18.67 6.53
C GLU A 230 6.31 -17.43 5.63
N LEU A 231 7.34 -17.10 4.85
CA LEU A 231 7.26 -16.00 3.88
C LEU A 231 6.41 -16.36 2.67
N LYS A 232 6.44 -17.63 2.21
CA LYS A 232 5.53 -18.12 1.15
C LYS A 232 4.07 -18.01 1.58
N LYS A 233 3.75 -18.40 2.82
CA LYS A 233 2.40 -18.23 3.39
C LYS A 233 1.93 -16.77 3.42
N VAL A 234 2.85 -15.80 3.58
CA VAL A 234 2.49 -14.38 3.50
C VAL A 234 1.95 -14.04 2.11
N ILE A 235 2.59 -14.52 1.04
CA ILE A 235 2.11 -14.31 -0.33
C ILE A 235 0.76 -15.01 -0.54
N GLU A 236 0.65 -16.28 -0.16
CA GLU A 236 -0.59 -17.06 -0.30
C GLU A 236 -1.75 -16.37 0.44
N ASN A 237 -1.52 -15.98 1.68
CA ASN A 237 -2.52 -15.25 2.46
C ASN A 237 -2.89 -13.91 1.82
N LEU A 238 -1.93 -13.19 1.24
CA LEU A 238 -2.19 -11.96 0.53
C LEU A 238 -3.08 -12.18 -0.69
N MET A 239 -2.74 -13.17 -1.53
CA MET A 239 -3.48 -13.48 -2.75
C MET A 239 -4.90 -13.96 -2.46
N HIS A 240 -5.08 -14.78 -1.40
CA HIS A 240 -6.37 -15.36 -1.00
C HIS A 240 -7.12 -14.53 0.05
N ARG A 241 -6.58 -13.38 0.46
CA ARG A 241 -7.25 -12.51 1.42
C ARG A 241 -8.58 -12.01 0.86
N GLU A 242 -9.66 -12.50 1.42
CA GLU A 242 -11.03 -12.05 1.17
C GLU A 242 -11.48 -10.95 2.16
N VAL A 243 -10.56 -10.45 2.95
CA VAL A 243 -10.83 -9.64 4.15
C VAL A 243 -10.30 -8.25 4.01
#